data_13f01f58e4484d9c9ec278e1af3ae8c9
#
_entry.id   13f01f58e4484d9c9ec278e1af3ae8c9
#
_cell.length_a   1.000
_cell.length_b   1.000
_cell.length_c   1.000
_cell.angle_alpha   90.00
_cell.angle_beta   90.00
_cell.angle_gamma   90.00
#
_symmetry.space_group_name_H-M   'P 1'
#
loop_
_entity.id
_entity.type
_entity.pdbx_description
1 polymer ?
#
loop_
_entity_poly.entity_id
_entity_poly.type
_entity_poly.pdbx_seq_one_letter_code
_entity_poly.pdbx_strand_id
1 'polypeptide(L)'
;MAISIFAKPYFISNDGRLMRGTSMIRGEQIAKQVGAKLNPQSGYQDDVCIYVKPYTQPPYDFQFEGRPYLDVIDTYKFIEVAKAHPEVTVIACSVADQGTLSKVIDNPVILIPQHHCNFERLKRDRDKVVTVGAISNPSAITYLPDNLPKRLSEVGLNFLAYSDFKERTDVVDFYKKIDIQIIWRPWKAELSNPLKMINAATFGIPSVAYDEDGFKEMAGCYVPVQTADELIARIENLTSSPETYSDYAEKCFEKAEEYHIENIGRLYKDL
;
A
#
# COMPACT_ATOMS: atom_id res chain seq x y z
N MET A 1 7.92 25.92 -5.78
CA MET A 1 8.37 25.87 -4.39
C MET A 1 9.22 24.60 -4.25
N ALA A 2 10.28 24.58 -3.41
CA ALA A 2 11.03 23.36 -3.19
C ALA A 2 10.24 22.43 -2.24
N ILE A 3 10.52 21.12 -2.32
CA ILE A 3 9.88 20.10 -1.47
C ILE A 3 10.97 19.46 -0.61
N SER A 4 10.70 19.34 0.67
CA SER A 4 11.51 18.62 1.65
C SER A 4 10.69 17.51 2.27
N ILE A 5 11.17 16.27 2.25
CA ILE A 5 10.50 15.09 2.79
C ILE A 5 11.29 14.60 4.00
N PHE A 6 10.59 14.50 5.13
CA PHE A 6 11.13 13.97 6.38
C PHE A 6 10.55 12.59 6.62
N ALA A 7 11.36 11.57 6.39
CA ALA A 7 10.96 10.18 6.58
C ALA A 7 12.07 9.46 7.36
N LYS A 8 11.67 8.63 8.31
CA LYS A 8 12.65 7.79 9.00
C LYS A 8 13.35 6.87 7.97
N PRO A 9 14.66 6.93 7.81
CA PRO A 9 15.33 6.20 6.73
C PRO A 9 15.11 4.69 6.84
N TYR A 10 15.06 4.17 8.06
CA TYR A 10 14.67 2.80 8.40
C TYR A 10 14.53 2.65 9.92
N PHE A 11 13.95 1.55 10.36
CA PHE A 11 14.04 1.12 11.77
C PHE A 11 14.26 -0.39 11.83
N ILE A 12 14.90 -0.84 12.89
CA ILE A 12 15.06 -2.25 13.18
C ILE A 12 13.90 -2.65 14.08
N SER A 13 13.12 -3.65 13.66
CA SER A 13 12.05 -4.23 14.47
C SER A 13 12.63 -5.04 15.65
N ASN A 14 11.76 -5.40 16.61
CA ASN A 14 12.19 -6.16 17.79
C ASN A 14 12.83 -7.52 17.46
N ASP A 15 12.54 -8.08 16.30
CA ASP A 15 13.12 -9.32 15.79
C ASP A 15 14.39 -9.12 14.93
N GLY A 16 14.95 -7.91 14.93
CA GLY A 16 16.17 -7.56 14.21
C GLY A 16 16.03 -7.29 12.72
N ARG A 17 14.80 -7.20 12.20
CA ARG A 17 14.55 -6.93 10.77
C ARG A 17 14.59 -5.46 10.44
N LEU A 18 15.16 -5.15 9.29
CA LEU A 18 15.13 -3.81 8.74
C LEU A 18 13.74 -3.49 8.17
N MET A 19 13.07 -2.50 8.74
CA MET A 19 11.73 -2.06 8.32
C MET A 19 11.84 -0.73 7.57
N ARG A 20 11.66 -0.76 6.25
CA ARG A 20 11.78 0.43 5.39
C ARG A 20 10.46 0.82 4.69
N GLY A 21 9.44 -0.04 4.71
CA GLY A 21 8.25 0.05 3.88
C GLY A 21 7.74 1.46 3.59
N THR A 22 7.11 2.13 4.56
CA THR A 22 6.54 3.47 4.36
C THR A 22 7.61 4.52 4.07
N SER A 23 8.75 4.50 4.77
CA SER A 23 9.84 5.46 4.54
C SER A 23 10.42 5.33 3.14
N MET A 24 10.56 4.10 2.63
CA MET A 24 11.00 3.85 1.26
C MET A 24 9.95 4.34 0.25
N ILE A 25 8.69 3.94 0.40
CA ILE A 25 7.64 4.22 -0.58
C ILE A 25 7.29 5.71 -0.59
N ARG A 26 6.93 6.28 0.57
CA ARG A 26 6.43 7.66 0.67
C ARG A 26 7.54 8.70 0.86
N GLY A 27 8.72 8.27 1.31
CA GLY A 27 9.90 9.12 1.50
C GLY A 27 10.88 9.03 0.34
N GLU A 28 11.72 8.00 0.32
CA GLU A 28 12.86 7.89 -0.60
C GLU A 28 12.45 7.88 -2.08
N GLN A 29 11.45 7.05 -2.44
CA GLN A 29 11.02 6.89 -3.84
C GLN A 29 10.33 8.16 -4.35
N ILE A 30 9.47 8.79 -3.54
CA ILE A 30 8.84 10.06 -3.91
C ILE A 30 9.88 11.18 -3.97
N ALA A 31 10.79 11.30 -3.00
CA ALA A 31 11.84 12.32 -3.05
C ALA A 31 12.65 12.24 -4.35
N LYS A 32 13.05 11.02 -4.73
CA LYS A 32 13.76 10.79 -6.00
C LYS A 32 12.90 11.15 -7.22
N GLN A 33 11.63 10.79 -7.23
CA GLN A 33 10.70 11.02 -8.35
C GLN A 33 10.41 12.50 -8.59
N VAL A 34 10.29 13.29 -7.51
CA VAL A 34 9.91 14.71 -7.63
C VAL A 34 11.10 15.66 -7.53
N GLY A 35 12.29 15.15 -7.25
CA GLY A 35 13.51 15.95 -7.03
C GLY A 35 13.51 16.68 -5.68
N ALA A 36 12.84 16.10 -4.67
CA ALA A 36 12.76 16.68 -3.33
C ALA A 36 14.03 16.40 -2.51
N LYS A 37 14.29 17.26 -1.53
CA LYS A 37 15.29 17.02 -0.49
C LYS A 37 14.78 15.93 0.44
N LEU A 38 15.59 14.92 0.75
CA LEU A 38 15.26 13.88 1.74
C LEU A 38 16.01 14.09 3.03
N ASN A 39 15.28 14.25 4.14
CA ASN A 39 15.83 14.48 5.48
C ASN A 39 16.89 15.60 5.53
N PRO A 40 16.62 16.80 4.94
CA PRO A 40 17.57 17.90 4.98
C PRO A 40 17.79 18.35 6.44
N GLN A 41 19.03 18.77 6.75
CA GLN A 41 19.39 19.26 8.07
C GLN A 41 19.18 20.78 8.21
N SER A 42 19.07 21.50 7.09
CA SER A 42 18.85 22.95 7.04
C SER A 42 18.35 23.40 5.67
N GLY A 43 17.92 24.66 5.56
CA GLY A 43 17.54 25.28 4.29
C GLY A 43 16.22 24.73 3.70
N TYR A 44 15.25 24.44 4.57
CA TYR A 44 13.92 23.94 4.20
C TYR A 44 12.77 24.75 4.80
N GLN A 45 13.07 25.83 5.51
CA GLN A 45 12.05 26.63 6.22
C GLN A 45 11.03 27.28 5.28
N ASP A 46 11.40 27.49 4.02
CA ASP A 46 10.51 28.04 2.98
C ASP A 46 9.96 26.95 2.05
N ASP A 47 10.27 25.67 2.32
CA ASP A 47 9.86 24.55 1.49
C ASP A 47 8.44 24.06 1.86
N VAL A 48 7.82 23.28 0.95
CA VAL A 48 6.75 22.34 1.30
C VAL A 48 7.40 21.18 2.08
N CYS A 49 7.05 21.03 3.35
CA CYS A 49 7.64 20.05 4.24
C CYS A 49 6.69 18.89 4.50
N ILE A 50 7.04 17.68 4.05
CA ILE A 50 6.20 16.49 4.18
C ILE A 50 6.78 15.58 5.25
N TYR A 51 6.05 15.36 6.32
CA TYR A 51 6.46 14.56 7.47
C TYR A 51 5.79 13.19 7.42
N VAL A 52 6.55 12.18 6.97
CA VAL A 52 6.09 10.80 6.79
C VAL A 52 6.28 10.02 8.07
N LYS A 53 5.18 9.72 8.78
CA LYS A 53 5.20 8.99 10.06
C LYS A 53 6.28 9.52 11.02
N PRO A 54 6.27 10.80 11.38
CA PRO A 54 7.27 11.35 12.29
C PRO A 54 7.21 10.62 13.63
N TYR A 55 8.39 10.34 14.20
CA TYR A 55 8.45 9.71 15.52
C TYR A 55 8.06 10.75 16.57
N THR A 56 6.92 10.55 17.21
CA THR A 56 6.40 11.42 18.24
C THR A 56 5.99 10.63 19.49
N GLN A 57 6.17 11.25 20.65
CA GLN A 57 5.69 10.75 21.95
C GLN A 57 4.77 11.81 22.55
N PRO A 58 3.79 11.45 23.40
CA PRO A 58 3.08 12.46 24.18
C PRO A 58 4.08 13.33 24.95
N PRO A 59 3.84 14.67 25.04
CA PRO A 59 2.62 15.43 24.75
C PRO A 59 2.37 15.81 23.29
N TYR A 60 3.06 15.26 22.28
CA TYR A 60 2.93 15.57 20.84
C TYR A 60 3.37 17.00 20.47
N ASP A 61 4.40 17.49 21.13
CA ASP A 61 5.02 18.81 20.94
C ASP A 61 5.97 18.88 19.73
N PHE A 62 5.71 18.07 18.72
CA PHE A 62 6.51 18.02 17.52
C PHE A 62 6.52 19.39 16.80
N GLN A 63 7.71 19.90 16.49
CA GLN A 63 7.85 21.18 15.81
C GLN A 63 7.80 20.96 14.28
N PHE A 64 6.74 21.45 13.67
CA PHE A 64 6.65 21.51 12.22
C PHE A 64 7.28 22.80 11.70
N GLU A 65 8.05 22.68 10.63
CA GLU A 65 8.66 23.81 9.94
C GLU A 65 8.22 23.87 8.47
N GLY A 66 8.45 24.99 7.82
CA GLY A 66 8.04 25.25 6.44
C GLY A 66 6.53 25.29 6.28
N ARG A 67 6.05 24.88 5.11
CA ARG A 67 4.62 24.62 4.87
C ARG A 67 4.32 23.14 5.13
N PRO A 68 3.82 22.79 6.33
CA PRO A 68 3.84 21.42 6.79
C PRO A 68 2.67 20.59 6.29
N TYR A 69 2.98 19.34 5.91
CA TYR A 69 2.06 18.27 5.60
C TYR A 69 2.39 17.05 6.45
N LEU A 70 1.40 16.49 7.13
CA LEU A 70 1.54 15.27 7.92
C LEU A 70 0.97 14.08 7.16
N ASP A 71 1.82 13.15 6.78
CA ASP A 71 1.43 11.94 6.06
C ASP A 71 1.03 10.82 7.04
N VAL A 72 -0.28 10.57 7.14
CA VAL A 72 -0.88 9.60 8.08
C VAL A 72 -1.18 8.29 7.36
N ILE A 73 -0.47 7.23 7.75
CA ILE A 73 -0.60 5.88 7.18
C ILE A 73 -0.72 4.85 8.29
N ASP A 74 -1.59 3.86 8.09
CA ASP A 74 -1.73 2.61 8.86
C ASP A 74 -2.08 2.75 10.34
N THR A 75 -2.08 3.94 10.94
CA THR A 75 -2.27 4.06 12.38
C THR A 75 -2.90 5.37 12.80
N TYR A 76 -3.84 5.31 13.73
CA TYR A 76 -4.43 6.46 14.40
C TYR A 76 -3.46 7.25 15.28
N LYS A 77 -2.26 6.72 15.55
CA LYS A 77 -1.27 7.40 16.40
C LYS A 77 -0.99 8.83 15.96
N PHE A 78 -0.99 9.09 14.65
CA PHE A 78 -0.70 10.41 14.09
C PHE A 78 -1.91 11.35 14.10
N ILE A 79 -3.11 10.86 14.39
CA ILE A 79 -4.32 11.68 14.56
C ILE A 79 -4.15 12.62 15.75
N GLU A 80 -3.59 12.14 16.85
CA GLU A 80 -3.36 13.00 18.02
C GLU A 80 -2.29 14.07 17.74
N VAL A 81 -1.31 13.76 16.88
CA VAL A 81 -0.35 14.78 16.38
C VAL A 81 -1.08 15.82 15.54
N ALA A 82 -1.94 15.40 14.62
CA ALA A 82 -2.73 16.32 13.79
C ALA A 82 -3.62 17.23 14.65
N LYS A 83 -4.32 16.68 15.64
CA LYS A 83 -5.18 17.46 16.56
C LYS A 83 -4.39 18.48 17.38
N ALA A 84 -3.16 18.16 17.77
CA ALA A 84 -2.28 19.09 18.49
C ALA A 84 -1.75 20.22 17.59
N HIS A 85 -1.82 20.07 16.26
CA HIS A 85 -1.30 20.98 15.24
C HIS A 85 -2.33 21.29 14.16
N PRO A 86 -3.37 22.09 14.46
CA PRO A 86 -4.47 22.37 13.51
C PRO A 86 -4.04 23.10 12.25
N GLU A 87 -2.86 23.74 12.26
CA GLU A 87 -2.27 24.42 11.10
C GLU A 87 -1.73 23.46 10.03
N VAL A 88 -1.55 22.18 10.36
CA VAL A 88 -0.94 21.18 9.46
C VAL A 88 -1.98 20.58 8.54
N THR A 89 -1.69 20.53 7.25
CA THR A 89 -2.50 19.75 6.29
C THR A 89 -2.16 18.26 6.40
N VAL A 90 -3.18 17.40 6.51
CA VAL A 90 -3.01 15.95 6.62
C VAL A 90 -3.13 15.28 5.27
N ILE A 91 -2.21 14.37 4.95
CA ILE A 91 -2.26 13.54 3.75
C ILE A 91 -2.83 12.17 4.11
N ALA A 92 -3.96 11.82 3.49
CA ALA A 92 -4.55 10.48 3.52
C ALA A 92 -4.04 9.66 2.34
N CYS A 93 -3.90 8.34 2.51
CA CYS A 93 -3.36 7.45 1.48
C CYS A 93 -4.41 6.58 0.77
N SER A 94 -5.68 6.73 1.12
CA SER A 94 -6.83 6.12 0.42
C SER A 94 -8.07 7.01 0.54
N VAL A 95 -9.04 6.80 -0.32
CA VAL A 95 -10.33 7.51 -0.27
C VAL A 95 -11.06 7.23 1.06
N ALA A 96 -10.99 5.99 1.52
CA ALA A 96 -11.59 5.59 2.81
C ALA A 96 -10.93 6.29 3.98
N ASP A 97 -9.58 6.36 3.98
CA ASP A 97 -8.81 7.04 5.01
C ASP A 97 -9.10 8.55 5.01
N GLN A 98 -9.19 9.19 3.83
CA GLN A 98 -9.58 10.59 3.72
C GLN A 98 -10.95 10.83 4.36
N GLY A 99 -11.94 9.99 4.03
CA GLY A 99 -13.28 10.10 4.60
C GLY A 99 -13.33 9.84 6.12
N THR A 100 -12.45 8.98 6.63
CA THR A 100 -12.33 8.70 8.07
C THR A 100 -11.67 9.85 8.79
N LEU A 101 -10.54 10.33 8.29
CA LEU A 101 -9.76 11.41 8.90
C LEU A 101 -10.56 12.71 8.94
N SER A 102 -11.23 13.09 7.84
CA SER A 102 -12.05 14.30 7.77
C SER A 102 -13.24 14.35 8.76
N LYS A 103 -13.57 13.22 9.40
CA LYS A 103 -14.62 13.14 10.44
C LYS A 103 -14.06 13.28 11.86
N VAL A 104 -12.76 13.07 12.07
CA VAL A 104 -12.16 12.95 13.40
C VAL A 104 -11.12 14.02 13.71
N ILE A 105 -10.71 14.81 12.70
CA ILE A 105 -9.81 15.96 12.85
C ILE A 105 -10.37 17.18 12.11
N ASP A 106 -10.03 18.38 12.59
CA ASP A 106 -10.42 19.65 11.97
C ASP A 106 -9.41 20.15 10.93
N ASN A 107 -8.27 19.49 10.80
CA ASN A 107 -7.22 19.81 9.85
C ASN A 107 -7.74 19.64 8.41
N PRO A 108 -7.24 20.43 7.43
CA PRO A 108 -7.45 20.11 6.01
C PRO A 108 -6.90 18.71 5.69
N VAL A 109 -7.72 17.86 5.03
CA VAL A 109 -7.30 16.51 4.63
C VAL A 109 -7.30 16.39 3.11
N ILE A 110 -6.14 16.11 2.54
CA ILE A 110 -5.97 15.86 1.11
C ILE A 110 -5.66 14.39 0.83
N LEU A 111 -5.99 13.93 -0.37
CA LEU A 111 -5.71 12.58 -0.81
C LEU A 111 -4.45 12.55 -1.68
N ILE A 112 -3.44 11.82 -1.24
CA ILE A 112 -2.31 11.40 -2.07
C ILE A 112 -2.12 9.89 -1.87
N PRO A 113 -2.60 9.05 -2.80
CA PRO A 113 -2.49 7.60 -2.69
C PRO A 113 -1.04 7.11 -2.65
N GLN A 114 -0.83 5.87 -2.24
CA GLN A 114 0.47 5.22 -2.41
C GLN A 114 0.64 4.78 -3.87
N HIS A 115 1.85 4.99 -4.41
CA HIS A 115 2.19 4.44 -5.72
C HIS A 115 2.54 2.95 -5.61
N HIS A 116 2.40 2.21 -6.72
CA HIS A 116 2.77 0.81 -6.82
C HIS A 116 4.28 0.59 -7.03
N CYS A 117 4.73 -0.68 -6.92
CA CYS A 117 6.14 -1.04 -7.03
C CYS A 117 6.64 -1.22 -8.47
N ASN A 118 5.78 -1.31 -9.48
CA ASN A 118 6.13 -1.64 -10.86
C ASN A 118 6.36 -0.37 -11.69
N PHE A 119 7.49 0.29 -11.50
CA PHE A 119 7.83 1.53 -12.24
C PHE A 119 8.08 1.29 -13.73
N GLU A 120 8.46 0.06 -14.08
CA GLU A 120 8.80 -0.36 -15.44
C GLU A 120 7.57 -0.81 -16.24
N ARG A 121 6.36 -0.80 -15.66
CA ARG A 121 5.10 -1.26 -16.27
C ARG A 121 5.17 -2.68 -16.83
N LEU A 122 5.85 -3.57 -16.11
CA LEU A 122 5.95 -4.98 -16.49
C LEU A 122 4.58 -5.63 -16.40
N LYS A 123 4.25 -6.48 -17.37
CA LYS A 123 3.05 -7.31 -17.33
C LYS A 123 3.40 -8.74 -16.95
N ARG A 124 2.41 -9.46 -16.43
CA ARG A 124 2.51 -10.90 -16.26
C ARG A 124 2.61 -11.53 -17.67
N ASP A 125 3.65 -12.34 -17.88
CA ASP A 125 3.90 -13.07 -19.13
C ASP A 125 3.85 -14.58 -18.83
N ARG A 126 2.63 -15.10 -18.62
CA ARG A 126 2.40 -16.52 -18.26
C ARG A 126 1.05 -16.97 -18.79
N ASP A 127 1.05 -18.07 -19.55
CA ASP A 127 -0.15 -18.61 -20.19
C ASP A 127 -1.11 -19.31 -19.22
N LYS A 128 -0.59 -19.77 -18.07
CA LYS A 128 -1.37 -20.57 -17.11
C LYS A 128 -1.49 -19.87 -15.75
N VAL A 129 -2.64 -20.07 -15.11
CA VAL A 129 -2.89 -19.65 -13.72
C VAL A 129 -2.61 -20.86 -12.84
N VAL A 130 -1.47 -20.87 -12.15
CA VAL A 130 -1.02 -22.04 -11.36
C VAL A 130 -0.47 -21.67 -9.99
N THR A 131 -0.19 -20.37 -9.74
CA THR A 131 0.43 -19.95 -8.48
C THR A 131 -0.38 -18.85 -7.82
N VAL A 132 -0.83 -19.11 -6.62
CA VAL A 132 -1.51 -18.15 -5.75
C VAL A 132 -0.52 -17.61 -4.74
N GLY A 133 -0.46 -16.30 -4.56
CA GLY A 133 0.53 -15.68 -3.70
C GLY A 133 -0.03 -14.78 -2.62
N ALA A 134 0.66 -14.68 -1.50
CA ALA A 134 0.41 -13.72 -0.45
C ALA A 134 1.72 -13.05 -0.02
N ILE A 135 1.77 -11.71 -0.05
CA ILE A 135 2.91 -10.93 0.42
C ILE A 135 2.49 -10.05 1.59
N SER A 136 3.20 -10.15 2.70
CA SER A 136 2.95 -9.30 3.87
C SER A 136 4.12 -9.38 4.86
N ASN A 137 4.04 -8.63 5.96
CA ASN A 137 4.94 -8.87 7.08
C ASN A 137 4.68 -10.28 7.68
N PRO A 138 5.64 -10.86 8.40
CA PRO A 138 5.52 -12.22 8.91
C PRO A 138 4.31 -12.44 9.82
N SER A 139 4.00 -11.48 10.68
CA SER A 139 2.84 -11.60 11.57
C SER A 139 1.52 -11.62 10.81
N ALA A 140 1.39 -10.88 9.71
CA ALA A 140 0.18 -10.91 8.89
C ALA A 140 0.03 -12.20 8.09
N ILE A 141 1.12 -12.87 7.71
CA ILE A 141 1.08 -14.18 7.05
C ILE A 141 0.49 -15.25 7.98
N THR A 142 0.69 -15.14 9.29
CA THR A 142 0.14 -16.12 10.26
C THR A 142 -1.38 -16.09 10.37
N TYR A 143 -2.05 -15.05 9.86
CA TYR A 143 -3.53 -14.97 9.86
C TYR A 143 -4.18 -15.57 8.61
N LEU A 144 -3.39 -16.03 7.63
CA LEU A 144 -3.95 -16.74 6.49
C LEU A 144 -4.76 -17.95 6.97
N PRO A 145 -5.82 -18.34 6.24
CA PRO A 145 -6.64 -19.46 6.65
C PRO A 145 -5.84 -20.74 6.87
N ASP A 146 -6.19 -21.49 7.91
CA ASP A 146 -5.59 -22.78 8.20
C ASP A 146 -5.64 -23.72 7.00
N ASN A 147 -4.57 -24.49 6.80
CA ASN A 147 -4.45 -25.43 5.69
C ASN A 147 -4.58 -24.83 4.27
N LEU A 148 -4.48 -23.49 4.11
CA LEU A 148 -4.59 -22.85 2.81
C LEU A 148 -3.68 -23.48 1.74
N PRO A 149 -2.37 -23.75 1.99
CA PRO A 149 -1.51 -24.40 1.01
C PRO A 149 -2.00 -25.78 0.59
N LYS A 150 -2.52 -26.56 1.52
CA LYS A 150 -3.08 -27.89 1.26
C LYS A 150 -4.34 -27.81 0.40
N ARG A 151 -5.27 -26.93 0.76
CA ARG A 151 -6.52 -26.70 0.02
C ARG A 151 -6.26 -26.26 -1.42
N LEU A 152 -5.30 -25.37 -1.63
CA LEU A 152 -4.91 -24.94 -2.97
C LEU A 152 -4.25 -26.08 -3.77
N SER A 153 -3.43 -26.89 -3.12
CA SER A 153 -2.82 -28.08 -3.75
C SER A 153 -3.85 -29.12 -4.18
N GLU A 154 -4.94 -29.29 -3.42
CA GLU A 154 -6.06 -30.20 -3.75
C GLU A 154 -6.78 -29.81 -5.05
N VAL A 155 -6.73 -28.51 -5.43
CA VAL A 155 -7.28 -27.98 -6.68
C VAL A 155 -6.20 -27.71 -7.74
N GLY A 156 -5.00 -28.25 -7.57
CA GLY A 156 -3.91 -28.20 -8.53
C GLY A 156 -3.12 -26.89 -8.57
N LEU A 157 -3.22 -26.06 -7.52
CA LEU A 157 -2.56 -24.76 -7.42
C LEU A 157 -1.38 -24.78 -6.44
N ASN A 158 -0.34 -24.05 -6.79
CA ASN A 158 0.78 -23.79 -5.88
C ASN A 158 0.49 -22.58 -5.00
N PHE A 159 1.03 -22.57 -3.80
CA PHE A 159 0.96 -21.42 -2.89
C PHE A 159 2.35 -20.86 -2.60
N LEU A 160 2.48 -19.53 -2.70
CA LEU A 160 3.70 -18.80 -2.40
C LEU A 160 3.43 -17.70 -1.37
N ALA A 161 3.88 -17.89 -0.12
CA ALA A 161 3.90 -16.83 0.88
C ALA A 161 5.27 -16.13 0.87
N TYR A 162 5.27 -14.81 0.96
CA TYR A 162 6.51 -14.03 0.98
C TYR A 162 6.46 -12.90 2.02
N SER A 163 7.47 -12.84 2.87
CA SER A 163 7.54 -11.87 3.98
C SER A 163 8.93 -11.29 4.23
N ASP A 164 9.95 -11.70 3.50
CA ASP A 164 11.34 -11.26 3.69
C ASP A 164 11.79 -10.27 2.60
N PHE A 165 10.91 -9.33 2.23
CA PHE A 165 11.23 -8.28 1.29
C PHE A 165 11.94 -7.11 2.00
N LYS A 166 13.00 -6.60 1.38
CA LYS A 166 13.81 -5.48 1.88
C LYS A 166 13.78 -4.30 0.92
N GLU A 167 13.73 -4.59 -0.36
CA GLU A 167 13.79 -3.60 -1.43
C GLU A 167 12.58 -3.74 -2.37
N ARG A 168 12.35 -2.70 -3.18
CA ARG A 168 11.29 -2.70 -4.20
C ARG A 168 11.39 -3.88 -5.16
N THR A 169 12.61 -4.22 -5.57
CA THR A 169 12.87 -5.32 -6.50
C THR A 169 12.42 -6.67 -5.96
N ASP A 170 12.52 -6.91 -4.65
CA ASP A 170 12.03 -8.15 -4.04
C ASP A 170 10.52 -8.29 -4.22
N VAL A 171 9.79 -7.16 -4.09
CA VAL A 171 8.34 -7.11 -4.28
C VAL A 171 7.98 -7.33 -5.74
N VAL A 172 8.70 -6.70 -6.68
CA VAL A 172 8.54 -6.92 -8.12
C VAL A 172 8.77 -8.38 -8.49
N ASP A 173 9.84 -9.00 -7.98
CA ASP A 173 10.17 -10.39 -8.26
C ASP A 173 9.19 -11.40 -7.65
N PHE A 174 8.53 -11.04 -6.56
CA PHE A 174 7.42 -11.82 -6.03
C PHE A 174 6.23 -11.80 -7.00
N TYR A 175 5.81 -10.61 -7.46
CA TYR A 175 4.67 -10.49 -8.37
C TYR A 175 4.90 -11.17 -9.73
N LYS A 176 6.13 -11.25 -10.22
CA LYS A 176 6.47 -12.04 -11.41
C LYS A 176 6.23 -13.54 -11.25
N LYS A 177 6.12 -14.06 -10.04
CA LYS A 177 6.01 -15.50 -9.75
C LYS A 177 4.59 -15.97 -9.47
N ILE A 178 3.64 -15.04 -9.30
CA ILE A 178 2.27 -15.39 -8.93
C ILE A 178 1.27 -15.03 -10.03
N ASP A 179 0.10 -15.63 -9.98
CA ASP A 179 -0.97 -15.46 -10.94
C ASP A 179 -2.24 -14.90 -10.29
N ILE A 180 -2.45 -15.15 -9.01
CA ILE A 180 -3.53 -14.59 -8.20
C ILE A 180 -2.93 -14.12 -6.88
N GLN A 181 -3.31 -12.92 -6.44
CA GLN A 181 -2.96 -12.37 -5.14
C GLN A 181 -4.03 -12.70 -4.11
N ILE A 182 -3.63 -13.18 -2.92
CA ILE A 182 -4.49 -13.20 -1.74
C ILE A 182 -4.16 -12.02 -0.85
N ILE A 183 -5.21 -11.30 -0.41
CA ILE A 183 -5.13 -10.30 0.65
C ILE A 183 -6.10 -10.70 1.74
N TRP A 184 -5.57 -11.19 2.85
CA TRP A 184 -6.38 -11.72 3.94
C TRP A 184 -6.10 -10.98 5.24
N ARG A 185 -7.12 -10.28 5.74
CA ARG A 185 -7.08 -9.55 6.99
C ARG A 185 -8.48 -9.56 7.63
N PRO A 186 -8.85 -10.64 8.36
CA PRO A 186 -10.21 -10.84 8.89
C PRO A 186 -10.47 -10.00 10.16
N TRP A 187 -10.00 -8.79 10.21
CA TRP A 187 -10.27 -7.81 11.26
C TRP A 187 -10.37 -6.41 10.66
N LYS A 188 -11.13 -5.56 11.30
CA LYS A 188 -11.28 -4.18 10.87
C LYS A 188 -9.98 -3.41 11.11
N ALA A 189 -9.38 -2.89 10.06
CA ALA A 189 -8.30 -1.92 10.15
C ALA A 189 -8.88 -0.52 10.43
N GLU A 190 -8.18 0.25 11.23
CA GLU A 190 -8.57 1.64 11.52
C GLU A 190 -8.36 2.52 10.29
N LEU A 191 -7.19 2.43 9.69
CA LEU A 191 -6.85 3.02 8.41
C LEU A 191 -6.41 1.90 7.47
N SER A 192 -6.85 1.96 6.23
CA SER A 192 -6.64 0.89 5.25
C SER A 192 -6.43 1.46 3.86
N ASN A 193 -5.42 0.95 3.18
CA ASN A 193 -5.12 1.33 1.81
C ASN A 193 -4.94 0.09 0.92
N PRO A 194 -5.21 0.19 -0.38
CA PRO A 194 -5.18 -0.94 -1.30
C PRO A 194 -3.79 -1.24 -1.89
N LEU A 195 -2.68 -0.79 -1.28
CA LEU A 195 -1.34 -0.90 -1.88
C LEU A 195 -1.00 -2.30 -2.40
N LYS A 196 -1.29 -3.36 -1.64
CA LYS A 196 -0.99 -4.73 -2.09
C LYS A 196 -1.79 -5.10 -3.33
N MET A 197 -3.05 -4.69 -3.37
CA MET A 197 -3.94 -4.91 -4.51
C MET A 197 -3.45 -4.14 -5.73
N ILE A 198 -3.09 -2.86 -5.56
CA ILE A 198 -2.54 -2.03 -6.62
C ILE A 198 -1.23 -2.61 -7.15
N ASN A 199 -0.36 -3.12 -6.26
CA ASN A 199 0.87 -3.78 -6.66
C ASN A 199 0.60 -5.02 -7.54
N ALA A 200 -0.37 -5.87 -7.19
CA ALA A 200 -0.76 -7.00 -8.04
C ALA A 200 -1.38 -6.53 -9.37
N ALA A 201 -2.29 -5.58 -9.28
CA ALA A 201 -3.04 -5.03 -10.39
C ALA A 201 -2.12 -4.50 -11.51
N THR A 202 -1.02 -3.83 -11.14
CA THR A 202 -0.07 -3.28 -12.13
C THR A 202 0.70 -4.33 -12.93
N PHE A 203 0.63 -5.62 -12.54
CA PHE A 203 1.14 -6.74 -13.34
C PHE A 203 0.01 -7.47 -14.10
N GLY A 204 -1.24 -7.01 -14.01
CA GLY A 204 -2.41 -7.71 -14.51
C GLY A 204 -2.74 -8.96 -13.68
N ILE A 205 -2.50 -8.92 -12.38
CA ILE A 205 -2.76 -10.03 -11.46
C ILE A 205 -4.02 -9.71 -10.65
N PRO A 206 -5.12 -10.46 -10.81
CA PRO A 206 -6.32 -10.31 -10.00
C PRO A 206 -6.04 -10.61 -8.53
N SER A 207 -6.71 -9.87 -7.64
CA SER A 207 -6.67 -10.11 -6.20
C SER A 207 -7.98 -10.74 -5.72
N VAL A 208 -7.88 -11.75 -4.84
CA VAL A 208 -9.00 -12.22 -4.02
C VAL A 208 -8.74 -11.72 -2.59
N ALA A 209 -9.62 -10.87 -2.08
CA ALA A 209 -9.33 -10.12 -0.87
C ALA A 209 -10.47 -10.20 0.14
N TYR A 210 -10.13 -10.27 1.44
CA TYR A 210 -11.09 -10.00 2.50
C TYR A 210 -11.65 -8.59 2.32
N ASP A 211 -12.98 -8.47 2.31
CA ASP A 211 -13.63 -7.21 1.94
C ASP A 211 -13.44 -6.14 3.02
N GLU A 212 -12.85 -5.01 2.64
CA GLU A 212 -12.54 -3.89 3.51
C GLU A 212 -12.94 -2.56 2.85
N ASP A 213 -13.32 -1.58 3.68
CA ASP A 213 -13.65 -0.23 3.18
C ASP A 213 -12.51 0.41 2.39
N GLY A 214 -11.26 0.20 2.82
CA GLY A 214 -10.06 0.71 2.14
C GLY A 214 -9.80 0.14 0.75
N PHE A 215 -10.54 -0.90 0.34
CA PHE A 215 -10.40 -1.53 -0.99
C PHE A 215 -11.47 -1.07 -1.98
N LYS A 216 -12.49 -0.34 -1.52
CA LYS A 216 -13.64 0.08 -2.37
C LYS A 216 -13.24 0.96 -3.55
N GLU A 217 -12.14 1.72 -3.43
CA GLU A 217 -11.61 2.50 -4.55
C GLU A 217 -11.08 1.63 -5.70
N MET A 218 -10.83 0.33 -5.44
CA MET A 218 -10.44 -0.69 -6.40
C MET A 218 -11.62 -1.60 -6.80
N ALA A 219 -12.86 -1.18 -6.58
CA ALA A 219 -14.05 -1.97 -6.93
C ALA A 219 -14.03 -2.37 -8.42
N GLY A 220 -14.32 -3.65 -8.69
CA GLY A 220 -14.21 -4.23 -10.03
C GLY A 220 -12.82 -4.72 -10.41
N CYS A 221 -11.79 -4.41 -9.62
CA CYS A 221 -10.42 -4.88 -9.82
C CYS A 221 -10.01 -5.98 -8.82
N TYR A 222 -10.91 -6.45 -7.97
CA TYR A 222 -10.67 -7.56 -7.06
C TYR A 222 -11.96 -8.35 -6.81
N VAL A 223 -11.81 -9.55 -6.29
CA VAL A 223 -12.92 -10.43 -5.91
C VAL A 223 -13.03 -10.40 -4.38
N PRO A 224 -14.08 -9.77 -3.82
CA PRO A 224 -14.29 -9.72 -2.37
C PRO A 224 -14.72 -11.05 -1.81
N VAL A 225 -14.25 -11.39 -0.60
CA VAL A 225 -14.62 -12.59 0.15
C VAL A 225 -14.70 -12.28 1.65
N GLN A 226 -15.48 -13.09 2.39
CA GLN A 226 -15.65 -12.95 3.83
C GLN A 226 -15.20 -14.22 4.59
N THR A 227 -15.11 -15.36 3.90
CA THR A 227 -14.76 -16.65 4.51
C THR A 227 -13.65 -17.36 3.76
N ALA A 228 -12.98 -18.31 4.43
CA ALA A 228 -11.95 -19.13 3.82
C ALA A 228 -12.51 -20.05 2.71
N ASP A 229 -13.78 -20.46 2.82
CA ASP A 229 -14.41 -21.29 1.80
C ASP A 229 -14.74 -20.47 0.55
N GLU A 230 -15.25 -19.26 0.72
CA GLU A 230 -15.42 -18.31 -0.39
C GLU A 230 -14.09 -18.01 -1.08
N LEU A 231 -13.01 -17.82 -0.31
CA LEU A 231 -11.68 -17.57 -0.86
C LEU A 231 -11.26 -18.67 -1.85
N ILE A 232 -11.38 -19.95 -1.45
CA ILE A 232 -11.03 -21.07 -2.32
C ILE A 232 -11.96 -21.12 -3.53
N ALA A 233 -13.28 -21.03 -3.33
CA ALA A 233 -14.26 -21.10 -4.43
C ALA A 233 -14.04 -19.97 -5.47
N ARG A 234 -13.67 -18.76 -5.03
CA ARG A 234 -13.36 -17.65 -5.95
C ARG A 234 -12.07 -17.85 -6.70
N ILE A 235 -11.04 -18.42 -6.05
CA ILE A 235 -9.78 -18.78 -6.71
C ILE A 235 -10.04 -19.86 -7.78
N GLU A 236 -10.81 -20.91 -7.46
CA GLU A 236 -11.18 -21.95 -8.41
C GLU A 236 -11.96 -21.38 -9.62
N ASN A 237 -12.87 -20.45 -9.37
CA ASN A 237 -13.60 -19.78 -10.45
C ASN A 237 -12.67 -19.01 -11.39
N LEU A 238 -11.73 -18.22 -10.84
CA LEU A 238 -10.74 -17.49 -11.64
C LEU A 238 -9.81 -18.43 -12.42
N THR A 239 -9.45 -19.59 -11.87
CA THR A 239 -8.55 -20.53 -12.53
C THR A 239 -9.24 -21.37 -13.59
N SER A 240 -10.53 -21.66 -13.43
CA SER A 240 -11.34 -22.45 -14.37
C SER A 240 -11.92 -21.63 -15.52
N SER A 241 -11.93 -20.31 -15.43
CA SER A 241 -12.48 -19.41 -16.46
C SER A 241 -11.40 -18.42 -16.94
N PRO A 242 -10.67 -18.76 -18.00
CA PRO A 242 -9.65 -17.86 -18.60
C PRO A 242 -10.21 -16.49 -19.00
N GLU A 243 -11.45 -16.45 -19.47
CA GLU A 243 -12.15 -15.20 -19.83
C GLU A 243 -12.35 -14.33 -18.61
N THR A 244 -12.90 -14.88 -17.53
CA THR A 244 -13.10 -14.15 -16.26
C THR A 244 -11.76 -13.64 -15.70
N TYR A 245 -10.72 -14.48 -15.74
CA TYR A 245 -9.39 -14.08 -15.32
C TYR A 245 -8.85 -12.90 -16.15
N SER A 246 -8.96 -12.99 -17.48
CA SER A 246 -8.49 -11.95 -18.40
C SER A 246 -9.20 -10.62 -18.18
N ASP A 247 -10.53 -10.65 -17.99
CA ASP A 247 -11.34 -9.46 -17.72
C ASP A 247 -10.89 -8.73 -16.44
N TYR A 248 -10.65 -9.50 -15.36
CA TYR A 248 -10.12 -8.91 -14.12
C TYR A 248 -8.70 -8.39 -14.32
N ALA A 249 -7.83 -9.13 -14.99
CA ALA A 249 -6.44 -8.75 -15.22
C ALA A 249 -6.33 -7.44 -16.01
N GLU A 250 -7.15 -7.27 -17.06
CA GLU A 250 -7.18 -6.06 -17.89
C GLU A 250 -7.67 -4.85 -17.07
N LYS A 251 -8.83 -4.97 -16.41
CA LYS A 251 -9.38 -3.90 -15.54
C LYS A 251 -8.40 -3.51 -14.44
N CYS A 252 -7.77 -4.50 -13.80
CA CYS A 252 -6.75 -4.26 -12.78
C CYS A 252 -5.57 -3.46 -13.35
N PHE A 253 -5.06 -3.88 -14.50
CA PHE A 253 -3.90 -3.26 -15.13
C PHE A 253 -4.18 -1.80 -15.52
N GLU A 254 -5.34 -1.53 -16.13
CA GLU A 254 -5.76 -0.17 -16.48
C GLU A 254 -5.91 0.73 -15.23
N LYS A 255 -6.62 0.24 -14.22
CA LYS A 255 -6.83 0.99 -12.97
C LYS A 255 -5.53 1.29 -12.23
N ALA A 256 -4.57 0.36 -12.25
CA ALA A 256 -3.29 0.53 -11.55
C ALA A 256 -2.45 1.69 -12.12
N GLU A 257 -2.63 2.10 -13.37
CA GLU A 257 -1.90 3.22 -13.97
C GLU A 257 -2.15 4.54 -13.22
N GLU A 258 -3.33 4.73 -12.63
CA GLU A 258 -3.62 5.90 -11.79
C GLU A 258 -2.64 6.02 -10.61
N TYR A 259 -2.10 4.89 -10.14
CA TYR A 259 -1.18 4.78 -9.01
C TYR A 259 0.29 4.64 -9.43
N HIS A 260 0.61 4.87 -10.70
CA HIS A 260 2.00 4.89 -11.13
C HIS A 260 2.76 6.03 -10.47
N ILE A 261 4.05 5.82 -10.13
CA ILE A 261 4.86 6.79 -9.40
C ILE A 261 4.93 8.17 -10.08
N GLU A 262 4.85 8.22 -11.40
CA GLU A 262 4.82 9.47 -12.17
C GLU A 262 3.52 10.25 -11.90
N ASN A 263 2.38 9.57 -11.83
CA ASN A 263 1.08 10.18 -11.56
C ASN A 263 0.98 10.63 -10.11
N ILE A 264 1.37 9.78 -9.18
CA ILE A 264 1.40 10.13 -7.75
C ILE A 264 2.41 11.25 -7.48
N GLY A 265 3.58 11.23 -8.13
CA GLY A 265 4.57 12.30 -8.00
C GLY A 265 4.07 13.68 -8.44
N ARG A 266 3.15 13.75 -9.41
CA ARG A 266 2.50 15.03 -9.79
C ARG A 266 1.71 15.62 -8.64
N LEU A 267 0.94 14.80 -7.90
CA LEU A 267 0.17 15.26 -6.74
C LEU A 267 1.05 15.90 -5.66
N TYR A 268 2.28 15.41 -5.49
CA TYR A 268 3.25 16.03 -4.57
C TYR A 268 3.82 17.34 -5.12
N LYS A 269 3.96 17.50 -6.45
CA LYS A 269 4.45 18.73 -7.07
C LYS A 269 3.40 19.84 -7.06
N ASP A 270 2.13 19.49 -6.97
CA ASP A 270 0.99 20.41 -6.94
C ASP A 270 0.72 20.96 -5.52
N LEU A 271 1.48 20.49 -4.50
CA LEU A 271 1.45 21.04 -3.13
C LEU A 271 2.17 22.41 -3.08
#